data_bab3451e9f5b29b27523d358e4836e9b
#
_entry.id   bab3451e9f5b29b27523d358e4836e9b
#
_cell.length_a   1.000
_cell.length_b   1.000
_cell.length_c   1.000
_cell.angle_alpha   90.00
_cell.angle_beta   90.00
_cell.angle_gamma   90.00
#
_symmetry.space_group_name_H-M   'P 1'
#
loop_
_entity.id
_entity.type
_entity.pdbx_description
1 polymer ?
#
loop_
_entity_poly.entity_id
_entity_poly.type
_entity_poly.pdbx_seq_one_letter_code
_entity_poly.pdbx_strand_id
1 'polypeptide(L)'
;MKKILRFLISRVFWFSLLIVVQIGIFAVILFNISSYSTYLYDAFVLFSLIIVIWLVAKDDNPSYKITWIILIMTLPVVGWFFYLKFGNKTLPHRYWEKIAANEAAHPALFTAEEGDTAALLEQYPRHRVLTDYIRNISGFPAYGGTQVEYAPLGEDFFRQLMRELPKAKKFIFLEYFILEKGLMWDSVLEILRERAAAGVEVCVIYDDFGCIQRLSASYPKELAGFNIKAVPYNPMRPSMDPSLNYRDHRKTCVIDGQVGFTGGINLADEYINKVERFGHWKDTSVLLRGAAVRSLTRMFLQQWTLNAGSDTLDRPEEEYLTARALPAQGYVQPYPDSPLDHFNAAENAYLHLIQRADYYVYITTPYLILDNEFVTTLKTAAESGVDVRIITPSHPDKWYVHMVSRSYYQTLIQSGVKIYEYQPGFIHAKMCLCDDEAAMVGTANLDYRSLYLHYENAVLLYHTPVLAEIKKDIEETLEKSRLITIEELRSKLRGTSALCALLKLLAPLM
;
A
#
# COMPACT_ATOMS: atom_id res chain seq x y z
N MET A 1 23.16 25.35 -10.41
CA MET A 1 24.30 24.45 -10.62
C MET A 1 24.36 23.29 -9.62
N LYS A 2 24.41 23.51 -8.30
CA LYS A 2 24.54 22.42 -7.29
C LYS A 2 23.38 21.37 -7.34
N LYS A 3 22.13 21.77 -7.63
CA LYS A 3 20.98 20.82 -7.74
C LYS A 3 21.09 19.94 -8.99
N ILE A 4 21.49 20.49 -10.13
CA ILE A 4 21.68 19.75 -11.39
C ILE A 4 22.84 18.75 -11.23
N LEU A 5 23.94 19.16 -10.61
CA LEU A 5 25.07 18.26 -10.38
C LEU A 5 24.71 17.11 -9.44
N ARG A 6 23.93 17.36 -8.37
CA ARG A 6 23.41 16.31 -7.49
C ARG A 6 22.47 15.35 -8.21
N PHE A 7 21.64 15.87 -9.12
CA PHE A 7 20.76 15.01 -9.94
C PHE A 7 21.58 14.12 -10.88
N LEU A 8 22.59 14.67 -11.60
CA LEU A 8 23.46 13.91 -12.50
C LEU A 8 24.30 12.84 -11.78
N ILE A 9 24.60 13.03 -10.50
CA ILE A 9 25.34 12.05 -9.68
C ILE A 9 24.39 11.07 -8.99
N SER A 10 23.06 11.31 -9.03
CA SER A 10 22.09 10.46 -8.35
C SER A 10 21.94 9.07 -8.98
N ARG A 11 21.68 8.05 -8.15
CA ARG A 11 21.32 6.68 -8.62
C ARG A 11 20.14 6.71 -9.57
N VAL A 12 19.18 7.57 -9.34
CA VAL A 12 17.97 7.74 -10.15
C VAL A 12 18.31 8.18 -11.58
N PHE A 13 19.21 9.17 -11.74
CA PHE A 13 19.63 9.64 -13.07
C PHE A 13 20.25 8.50 -13.90
N TRP A 14 21.23 7.81 -13.33
CA TRP A 14 21.93 6.74 -14.04
C TRP A 14 21.02 5.54 -14.30
N PHE A 15 20.14 5.20 -13.37
CA PHE A 15 19.12 4.17 -13.55
C PHE A 15 18.17 4.52 -14.71
N SER A 16 17.60 5.74 -14.69
CA SER A 16 16.73 6.20 -15.76
C SER A 16 17.42 6.29 -17.11
N LEU A 17 18.65 6.80 -17.13
CA LEU A 17 19.44 6.89 -18.36
C LEU A 17 19.71 5.52 -18.96
N LEU A 18 20.11 4.54 -18.15
CA LEU A 18 20.36 3.18 -18.62
C LEU A 18 19.09 2.52 -19.19
N ILE A 19 17.94 2.72 -18.55
CA ILE A 19 16.67 2.22 -19.07
C ILE A 19 16.33 2.89 -20.41
N VAL A 20 16.44 4.20 -20.51
CA VAL A 20 16.17 4.93 -21.76
C VAL A 20 17.10 4.48 -22.88
N VAL A 21 18.40 4.29 -22.60
CA VAL A 21 19.37 3.78 -23.57
C VAL A 21 19.02 2.35 -23.99
N GLN A 22 18.65 1.45 -23.06
CA GLN A 22 18.24 0.10 -23.38
C GLN A 22 16.98 0.05 -24.25
N ILE A 23 15.97 0.88 -23.91
CA ILE A 23 14.74 1.01 -24.71
C ILE A 23 15.08 1.57 -26.11
N GLY A 24 15.94 2.58 -26.20
CA GLY A 24 16.37 3.17 -27.46
C GLY A 24 17.10 2.18 -28.37
N ILE A 25 18.06 1.43 -27.84
CA ILE A 25 18.77 0.39 -28.58
C ILE A 25 17.80 -0.69 -29.07
N PHE A 26 16.90 -1.12 -28.19
CA PHE A 26 15.90 -2.13 -28.52
C PHE A 26 14.93 -1.63 -29.61
N ALA A 27 14.43 -0.40 -29.51
CA ALA A 27 13.59 0.21 -30.53
C ALA A 27 14.30 0.30 -31.88
N VAL A 28 15.57 0.74 -31.92
CA VAL A 28 16.39 0.81 -33.15
C VAL A 28 16.53 -0.57 -33.80
N ILE A 29 16.82 -1.60 -33.00
CA ILE A 29 16.91 -2.98 -33.50
C ILE A 29 15.58 -3.42 -34.14
N LEU A 30 14.46 -3.19 -33.46
CA LEU A 30 13.13 -3.58 -33.92
C LEU A 30 12.69 -2.80 -35.17
N PHE A 31 12.95 -1.49 -35.25
CA PHE A 31 12.66 -0.70 -36.45
C PHE A 31 13.48 -1.15 -37.67
N ASN A 32 14.75 -1.49 -37.47
CA ASN A 32 15.57 -2.02 -38.56
C ASN A 32 15.09 -3.38 -39.03
N ILE A 33 14.71 -4.29 -38.12
CA ILE A 33 14.14 -5.59 -38.47
C ILE A 33 12.88 -5.43 -39.33
N SER A 34 11.96 -4.52 -38.98
CA SER A 34 10.72 -4.28 -39.73
C SER A 34 10.99 -3.71 -41.14
N SER A 35 12.09 -2.98 -41.33
CA SER A 35 12.46 -2.40 -42.62
C SER A 35 13.03 -3.39 -43.63
N TYR A 36 13.57 -4.51 -43.13
CA TYR A 36 14.27 -5.48 -43.99
C TYR A 36 13.41 -6.62 -44.52
N SER A 37 12.21 -6.88 -43.95
CA SER A 37 11.35 -7.97 -44.42
C SER A 37 9.89 -7.78 -44.03
N THR A 38 9.01 -7.60 -45.03
CA THR A 38 7.56 -7.56 -44.87
C THR A 38 7.04 -8.88 -44.24
N TYR A 39 7.57 -10.03 -44.70
CA TYR A 39 7.16 -11.32 -44.15
C TYR A 39 7.52 -11.50 -42.69
N LEU A 40 8.62 -10.91 -42.22
CA LEU A 40 9.02 -10.96 -40.82
C LEU A 40 8.05 -10.10 -39.98
N TYR A 41 7.64 -8.93 -40.47
CA TYR A 41 6.65 -8.08 -39.82
C TYR A 41 5.30 -8.78 -39.73
N ASP A 42 4.82 -9.38 -40.82
CA ASP A 42 3.56 -10.13 -40.84
C ASP A 42 3.60 -11.32 -39.86
N ALA A 43 4.72 -12.02 -39.77
CA ALA A 43 4.92 -13.07 -38.78
C ALA A 43 4.82 -12.54 -37.34
N PHE A 44 5.37 -11.34 -37.04
CA PHE A 44 5.25 -10.73 -35.71
C PHE A 44 3.81 -10.30 -35.44
N VAL A 45 3.07 -9.78 -36.39
CA VAL A 45 1.64 -9.44 -36.26
C VAL A 45 0.83 -10.70 -35.93
N LEU A 46 1.05 -11.80 -36.68
CA LEU A 46 0.36 -13.07 -36.43
C LEU A 46 0.69 -13.61 -35.03
N PHE A 47 1.95 -13.56 -34.63
CA PHE A 47 2.38 -13.97 -33.30
C PHE A 47 1.76 -13.11 -32.19
N SER A 48 1.65 -11.79 -32.43
CA SER A 48 0.98 -10.88 -31.49
C SER A 48 -0.50 -11.23 -31.32
N LEU A 49 -1.20 -11.64 -32.37
CA LEU A 49 -2.58 -12.11 -32.29
C LEU A 49 -2.70 -13.38 -31.44
N ILE A 50 -1.76 -14.32 -31.57
CA ILE A 50 -1.72 -15.53 -30.73
C ILE A 50 -1.54 -15.15 -29.26
N ILE A 51 -0.62 -14.21 -28.96
CA ILE A 51 -0.40 -13.72 -27.59
C ILE A 51 -1.66 -13.02 -27.04
N VAL A 52 -2.34 -12.23 -27.87
CA VAL A 52 -3.59 -11.58 -27.47
C VAL A 52 -4.67 -12.61 -27.10
N ILE A 53 -4.84 -13.66 -27.93
CA ILE A 53 -5.79 -14.75 -27.65
C ILE A 53 -5.43 -15.43 -26.32
N TRP A 54 -4.16 -15.73 -26.12
CA TRP A 54 -3.67 -16.32 -24.86
C TRP A 54 -3.89 -15.39 -23.67
N LEU A 55 -3.64 -14.07 -23.84
CA LEU A 55 -3.86 -13.07 -22.79
C LEU A 55 -5.34 -12.93 -22.40
N VAL A 56 -6.24 -13.00 -23.39
CA VAL A 56 -7.69 -12.99 -23.12
C VAL A 56 -8.10 -14.21 -22.29
N ALA A 57 -7.53 -15.38 -22.56
CA ALA A 57 -7.82 -16.62 -21.85
C ALA A 57 -7.22 -16.68 -20.43
N LYS A 58 -6.24 -15.80 -20.11
CA LYS A 58 -5.61 -15.78 -18.79
C LYS A 58 -6.55 -15.21 -17.74
N ASP A 59 -6.49 -15.74 -16.52
CA ASP A 59 -7.24 -15.21 -15.38
C ASP A 59 -6.48 -14.03 -14.76
N ASP A 60 -6.78 -12.82 -15.24
CA ASP A 60 -6.23 -11.55 -14.79
C ASP A 60 -7.29 -10.45 -14.85
N ASN A 61 -7.09 -9.33 -14.13
CA ASN A 61 -8.00 -8.17 -14.16
C ASN A 61 -8.23 -7.68 -15.60
N PRO A 62 -9.49 -7.53 -16.05
CA PRO A 62 -9.82 -7.14 -17.43
C PRO A 62 -9.20 -5.82 -17.87
N SER A 63 -9.13 -4.81 -17.00
CA SER A 63 -8.53 -3.51 -17.30
C SER A 63 -7.03 -3.64 -17.60
N TYR A 64 -6.33 -4.49 -16.85
CA TYR A 64 -4.93 -4.80 -17.08
C TYR A 64 -4.72 -5.51 -18.43
N LYS A 65 -5.57 -6.49 -18.77
CA LYS A 65 -5.53 -7.16 -20.08
C LYS A 65 -5.74 -6.18 -21.23
N ILE A 66 -6.77 -5.31 -21.14
CA ILE A 66 -7.08 -4.33 -22.19
C ILE A 66 -5.88 -3.42 -22.45
N THR A 67 -5.22 -2.92 -21.42
CA THR A 67 -4.02 -2.08 -21.57
C THR A 67 -2.94 -2.77 -22.38
N TRP A 68 -2.63 -4.02 -22.03
CA TRP A 68 -1.61 -4.80 -22.73
C TRP A 68 -2.03 -5.20 -24.15
N ILE A 69 -3.29 -5.55 -24.38
CA ILE A 69 -3.83 -5.87 -25.70
C ILE A 69 -3.65 -4.67 -26.64
N ILE A 70 -4.03 -3.46 -26.19
CA ILE A 70 -3.86 -2.26 -27.00
C ILE A 70 -2.38 -1.99 -27.28
N LEU A 71 -1.50 -2.12 -26.30
CA LEU A 71 -0.07 -1.92 -26.48
C LEU A 71 0.52 -2.94 -27.49
N ILE A 72 0.16 -4.22 -27.36
CA ILE A 72 0.61 -5.29 -28.24
C ILE A 72 0.09 -5.10 -29.66
N MET A 73 -1.17 -4.72 -29.83
CA MET A 73 -1.74 -4.51 -31.17
C MET A 73 -1.23 -3.24 -31.85
N THR A 74 -0.92 -2.19 -31.09
CA THR A 74 -0.37 -0.93 -31.63
C THR A 74 1.13 -1.07 -31.97
N LEU A 75 1.86 -1.80 -31.18
CA LEU A 75 3.31 -2.01 -31.29
C LEU A 75 3.63 -3.51 -31.23
N PRO A 76 3.38 -4.29 -32.29
CA PRO A 76 3.39 -5.76 -32.25
C PRO A 76 4.68 -6.37 -31.69
N VAL A 77 5.85 -5.86 -32.07
CA VAL A 77 7.14 -6.39 -31.62
C VAL A 77 7.51 -5.85 -30.23
N VAL A 78 7.31 -4.55 -30.02
CA VAL A 78 7.65 -3.87 -28.76
C VAL A 78 6.68 -4.26 -27.67
N GLY A 79 5.38 -4.27 -27.96
CA GLY A 79 4.32 -4.52 -27.00
C GLY A 79 4.40 -5.92 -26.38
N TRP A 80 4.58 -6.98 -27.20
CA TRP A 80 4.69 -8.32 -26.65
C TRP A 80 5.98 -8.53 -25.85
N PHE A 81 7.11 -7.92 -26.28
CA PHE A 81 8.35 -7.98 -25.50
C PHE A 81 8.18 -7.34 -24.12
N PHE A 82 7.58 -6.13 -24.06
CA PHE A 82 7.30 -5.49 -22.79
C PHE A 82 6.29 -6.29 -21.95
N TYR A 83 5.28 -6.89 -22.60
CA TYR A 83 4.34 -7.75 -21.90
C TYR A 83 5.02 -8.98 -21.28
N LEU A 84 5.86 -9.68 -22.04
CA LEU A 84 6.60 -10.82 -21.51
C LEU A 84 7.54 -10.43 -20.36
N LYS A 85 8.08 -9.21 -20.40
CA LYS A 85 9.03 -8.74 -19.40
C LYS A 85 8.36 -8.12 -18.17
N PHE A 86 7.27 -7.37 -18.34
CA PHE A 86 6.65 -6.58 -17.29
C PHE A 86 5.16 -6.91 -17.06
N GLY A 87 4.48 -7.46 -18.04
CA GLY A 87 3.05 -7.79 -17.95
C GLY A 87 2.80 -9.16 -17.34
N ASN A 88 3.78 -10.06 -17.44
CA ASN A 88 3.66 -11.35 -16.78
C ASN A 88 4.18 -11.22 -15.34
N LYS A 89 3.28 -11.22 -14.35
CA LYS A 89 3.59 -11.08 -12.91
C LYS A 89 4.41 -12.26 -12.34
N THR A 90 4.94 -13.14 -13.19
CA THR A 90 5.66 -14.35 -12.78
C THR A 90 7.05 -13.98 -12.27
N LEU A 91 7.29 -14.19 -11.00
CA LEU A 91 8.62 -14.11 -10.41
C LEU A 91 9.50 -15.27 -10.90
N PRO A 92 10.84 -15.07 -10.96
CA PRO A 92 11.77 -16.17 -11.23
C PRO A 92 11.57 -17.33 -10.25
N HIS A 93 11.69 -18.58 -10.73
CA HIS A 93 11.52 -19.80 -9.93
C HIS A 93 12.32 -19.78 -8.62
N ARG A 94 13.57 -19.32 -8.68
CA ARG A 94 14.45 -19.15 -7.51
C ARG A 94 13.87 -18.27 -6.39
N TYR A 95 12.98 -17.34 -6.76
CA TYR A 95 12.34 -16.46 -5.76
C TYR A 95 11.23 -17.22 -5.02
N TRP A 96 10.46 -18.02 -5.76
CA TRP A 96 9.46 -18.91 -5.17
C TRP A 96 10.09 -19.98 -4.28
N GLU A 97 11.22 -20.55 -4.70
CA GLU A 97 12.01 -21.48 -3.87
C GLU A 97 12.47 -20.82 -2.57
N LYS A 98 12.91 -19.55 -2.64
CA LYS A 98 13.32 -18.80 -1.46
C LYS A 98 12.15 -18.57 -0.50
N ILE A 99 10.96 -18.20 -1.01
CA ILE A 99 9.74 -18.03 -0.19
C ILE A 99 9.38 -19.37 0.47
N ALA A 100 9.25 -20.43 -0.32
CA ALA A 100 8.89 -21.75 0.19
C ALA A 100 9.90 -22.27 1.24
N ALA A 101 11.17 -22.04 1.02
CA ALA A 101 12.21 -22.41 2.00
C ALA A 101 12.09 -21.59 3.29
N ASN A 102 11.77 -20.30 3.19
CA ASN A 102 11.53 -19.43 4.34
C ASN A 102 10.30 -19.88 5.13
N GLU A 103 9.19 -20.18 4.46
CA GLU A 103 7.96 -20.70 5.08
C GLU A 103 8.21 -22.03 5.81
N ALA A 104 8.92 -22.94 5.16
CA ALA A 104 9.26 -24.25 5.75
C ALA A 104 10.21 -24.13 6.94
N ALA A 105 11.12 -23.16 6.93
CA ALA A 105 12.06 -22.92 8.02
C ALA A 105 11.42 -22.24 9.25
N HIS A 106 10.31 -21.50 9.04
CA HIS A 106 9.67 -20.65 10.06
C HIS A 106 8.17 -20.94 10.23
N PRO A 107 7.75 -22.19 10.48
CA PRO A 107 6.33 -22.56 10.49
C PRO A 107 5.50 -21.76 11.51
N ALA A 108 6.09 -21.33 12.63
CA ALA A 108 5.41 -20.51 13.63
C ALA A 108 4.92 -19.15 13.07
N LEU A 109 5.59 -18.62 12.03
CA LEU A 109 5.21 -17.36 11.41
C LEU A 109 4.14 -17.53 10.33
N PHE A 110 4.00 -18.72 9.74
CA PHE A 110 3.12 -18.96 8.59
C PHE A 110 1.91 -19.83 8.91
N THR A 111 1.90 -20.51 10.06
CA THR A 111 0.72 -21.27 10.50
C THR A 111 -0.41 -20.32 10.89
N ALA A 112 -1.62 -20.61 10.39
CA ALA A 112 -2.81 -19.86 10.75
C ALA A 112 -3.10 -19.98 12.26
N GLU A 113 -3.51 -18.88 12.86
CA GLU A 113 -3.91 -18.81 14.27
C GLU A 113 -5.43 -18.73 14.39
N GLU A 114 -5.97 -19.18 15.51
CA GLU A 114 -7.42 -19.12 15.75
C GLU A 114 -7.83 -17.76 16.33
N GLY A 115 -7.03 -17.18 17.21
CA GLY A 115 -7.35 -15.93 17.92
C GLY A 115 -8.70 -16.00 18.61
N ASP A 116 -9.44 -14.88 18.61
CA ASP A 116 -10.76 -14.74 19.18
C ASP A 116 -11.86 -14.64 18.10
N THR A 117 -11.58 -15.14 16.89
CA THR A 117 -12.50 -15.06 15.75
C THR A 117 -13.86 -15.71 16.07
N ALA A 118 -13.87 -16.87 16.73
CA ALA A 118 -15.11 -17.55 17.13
C ALA A 118 -15.96 -16.68 18.07
N ALA A 119 -15.35 -16.04 19.06
CA ALA A 119 -16.04 -15.15 20.00
C ALA A 119 -16.59 -13.88 19.31
N LEU A 120 -15.85 -13.30 18.36
CA LEU A 120 -16.36 -12.22 17.52
C LEU A 120 -17.63 -12.66 16.79
N LEU A 121 -17.60 -13.84 16.15
CA LEU A 121 -18.70 -14.31 15.32
C LEU A 121 -19.91 -14.81 16.09
N GLU A 122 -19.72 -15.24 17.33
CA GLU A 122 -20.82 -15.52 18.26
C GLU A 122 -21.51 -14.22 18.68
N GLN A 123 -20.77 -13.19 19.02
CA GLN A 123 -21.30 -11.90 19.45
C GLN A 123 -21.86 -11.07 18.29
N TYR A 124 -21.19 -11.10 17.13
CA TYR A 124 -21.54 -10.30 15.96
C TYR A 124 -21.53 -11.17 14.67
N PRO A 125 -22.52 -12.04 14.47
CA PRO A 125 -22.56 -13.00 13.33
C PRO A 125 -22.50 -12.33 11.96
N ARG A 126 -22.89 -11.06 11.89
CA ARG A 126 -22.92 -10.26 10.66
C ARG A 126 -21.51 -10.03 10.06
N HIS A 127 -20.45 -10.10 10.84
CA HIS A 127 -19.08 -9.93 10.37
C HIS A 127 -18.45 -11.21 9.80
N ARG A 128 -19.16 -12.35 9.85
CA ARG A 128 -18.64 -13.68 9.47
C ARG A 128 -17.91 -13.67 8.13
N VAL A 129 -18.56 -13.18 7.07
CA VAL A 129 -18.02 -13.29 5.71
C VAL A 129 -16.67 -12.61 5.60
N LEU A 130 -16.56 -11.37 6.08
CA LEU A 130 -15.31 -10.61 6.01
C LEU A 130 -14.21 -11.20 6.93
N THR A 131 -14.58 -11.49 8.18
CA THR A 131 -13.62 -11.98 9.18
C THR A 131 -13.06 -13.35 8.79
N ASP A 132 -13.94 -14.29 8.37
CA ASP A 132 -13.52 -15.62 7.90
C ASP A 132 -12.75 -15.54 6.58
N TYR A 133 -13.15 -14.66 5.66
CA TYR A 133 -12.42 -14.45 4.42
C TYR A 133 -10.96 -14.07 4.73
N ILE A 134 -10.75 -12.98 5.49
CA ILE A 134 -9.40 -12.52 5.85
C ILE A 134 -8.61 -13.63 6.57
N ARG A 135 -9.20 -14.30 7.56
CA ARG A 135 -8.53 -15.39 8.26
C ARG A 135 -8.14 -16.54 7.33
N ASN A 136 -9.02 -16.94 6.43
CA ASN A 136 -8.80 -18.10 5.56
C ASN A 136 -7.72 -17.85 4.51
N ILE A 137 -7.62 -16.62 3.97
CA ILE A 137 -6.64 -16.31 2.93
C ILE A 137 -5.27 -15.91 3.51
N SER A 138 -5.24 -15.26 4.68
CA SER A 138 -4.01 -14.72 5.26
C SER A 138 -3.49 -15.49 6.47
N GLY A 139 -4.33 -16.29 7.13
CA GLY A 139 -4.01 -16.93 8.40
C GLY A 139 -3.98 -15.97 9.60
N PHE A 140 -4.53 -14.75 9.48
CA PHE A 140 -4.53 -13.72 10.51
C PHE A 140 -5.94 -13.56 11.11
N PRO A 141 -6.15 -13.95 12.39
CA PRO A 141 -7.44 -13.93 13.04
C PRO A 141 -7.79 -12.57 13.63
N ALA A 142 -9.05 -12.41 14.06
CA ALA A 142 -9.46 -11.32 14.92
C ALA A 142 -9.08 -11.60 16.38
N TYR A 143 -8.81 -10.54 17.14
CA TYR A 143 -8.47 -10.58 18.56
C TYR A 143 -9.37 -9.64 19.34
N GLY A 144 -9.96 -10.13 20.43
CA GLY A 144 -10.40 -9.33 21.54
C GLY A 144 -9.20 -8.81 22.35
N GLY A 145 -9.47 -8.20 23.50
CA GLY A 145 -8.39 -7.83 24.41
C GLY A 145 -7.32 -6.90 23.83
N THR A 146 -7.72 -6.02 22.90
CA THR A 146 -6.82 -5.05 22.27
C THR A 146 -7.38 -3.66 22.37
N GLN A 147 -6.68 -2.78 23.08
CA GLN A 147 -6.98 -1.34 23.12
C GLN A 147 -6.45 -0.66 21.87
N VAL A 148 -7.23 0.31 21.36
CA VAL A 148 -6.89 1.06 20.16
C VAL A 148 -6.91 2.56 20.49
N GLU A 149 -5.82 3.26 20.16
CA GLU A 149 -5.74 4.72 20.17
C GLU A 149 -5.67 5.19 18.72
N TYR A 150 -6.50 6.16 18.33
CA TYR A 150 -6.49 6.74 16.99
C TYR A 150 -5.60 7.97 16.92
N ALA A 151 -4.89 8.13 15.83
CA ALA A 151 -4.13 9.34 15.50
C ALA A 151 -4.73 9.96 14.23
N PRO A 152 -5.54 11.02 14.33
CA PRO A 152 -6.18 11.68 13.21
C PRO A 152 -5.21 12.47 12.32
N LEU A 153 -3.99 12.75 12.79
CA LEU A 153 -2.96 13.49 12.10
C LEU A 153 -1.56 12.87 12.34
N GLY A 154 -0.62 13.17 11.46
CA GLY A 154 0.75 12.73 11.61
C GLY A 154 1.43 13.27 12.87
N GLU A 155 1.07 14.48 13.31
CA GLU A 155 1.55 15.08 14.55
C GLU A 155 1.10 14.28 15.79
N ASP A 156 -0.11 13.72 15.77
CA ASP A 156 -0.64 12.87 16.85
C ASP A 156 0.11 11.54 16.89
N PHE A 157 0.27 10.91 15.71
CA PHE A 157 1.08 9.71 15.56
C PHE A 157 2.52 9.93 16.06
N PHE A 158 3.17 11.02 15.65
CA PHE A 158 4.53 11.30 16.05
C PHE A 158 4.64 11.49 17.57
N ARG A 159 3.69 12.17 18.18
CA ARG A 159 3.59 12.35 19.63
C ARG A 159 3.41 11.02 20.37
N GLN A 160 2.54 10.15 19.84
CA GLN A 160 2.34 8.79 20.37
C GLN A 160 3.62 7.95 20.23
N LEU A 161 4.28 7.99 19.07
CA LEU A 161 5.50 7.24 18.81
C LEU A 161 6.64 7.66 19.75
N MET A 162 6.86 8.98 19.93
CA MET A 162 7.86 9.53 20.84
C MET A 162 7.56 9.20 22.31
N ARG A 163 6.28 8.98 22.67
CA ARG A 163 5.87 8.53 24.01
C ARG A 163 6.19 7.06 24.27
N GLU A 164 6.11 6.21 23.25
CA GLU A 164 6.20 4.75 23.40
C GLU A 164 7.60 4.18 23.15
N LEU A 165 8.34 4.69 22.16
CA LEU A 165 9.67 4.19 21.82
C LEU A 165 10.65 4.16 23.01
N PRO A 166 10.72 5.18 23.89
CA PRO A 166 11.63 5.16 25.04
C PRO A 166 11.34 4.05 26.06
N LYS A 167 10.13 3.47 26.05
CA LYS A 167 9.70 2.42 26.98
C LYS A 167 10.17 1.03 26.58
N ALA A 168 10.71 0.87 25.37
CA ALA A 168 11.18 -0.40 24.85
C ALA A 168 12.24 -1.03 25.77
N LYS A 169 12.08 -2.34 26.05
CA LYS A 169 12.97 -3.12 26.93
C LYS A 169 13.61 -4.31 26.24
N LYS A 170 12.99 -4.85 25.20
CA LYS A 170 13.42 -6.08 24.52
C LYS A 170 13.77 -5.83 23.07
N PHE A 171 12.81 -5.28 22.29
CA PHE A 171 13.01 -5.05 20.87
C PHE A 171 12.12 -3.94 20.32
N ILE A 172 12.58 -3.34 19.22
CA ILE A 172 11.84 -2.38 18.39
C ILE A 172 11.95 -2.83 16.93
N PHE A 173 10.83 -3.06 16.29
CA PHE A 173 10.73 -3.37 14.87
C PHE A 173 10.09 -2.22 14.11
N LEU A 174 10.71 -1.79 13.02
CA LEU A 174 10.25 -0.70 12.17
C LEU A 174 10.24 -1.16 10.71
N GLU A 175 9.10 -1.01 10.05
CA GLU A 175 8.92 -1.31 8.63
C GLU A 175 8.21 -0.15 7.97
N TYR A 176 8.91 0.57 7.06
CA TYR A 176 8.40 1.80 6.45
C TYR A 176 8.75 1.90 4.97
N PHE A 177 7.80 2.38 4.17
CA PHE A 177 8.07 2.67 2.76
C PHE A 177 9.02 3.86 2.58
N ILE A 178 8.85 4.92 3.38
CA ILE A 178 9.69 6.12 3.35
C ILE A 178 10.32 6.38 4.71
N LEU A 179 11.66 6.50 4.70
CA LEU A 179 12.45 7.14 5.75
C LEU A 179 13.17 8.34 5.13
N GLU A 180 13.04 9.52 5.71
CA GLU A 180 13.73 10.73 5.25
C GLU A 180 14.36 11.47 6.42
N LYS A 181 15.64 11.82 6.29
CA LYS A 181 16.37 12.62 7.30
C LYS A 181 15.67 13.97 7.48
N GLY A 182 15.34 14.32 8.69
CA GLY A 182 14.62 15.51 9.11
C GLY A 182 14.20 15.41 10.56
N LEU A 183 13.39 16.34 11.04
CA LEU A 183 12.99 16.39 12.45
C LEU A 183 12.37 15.07 12.91
N MET A 184 11.43 14.51 12.14
CA MET A 184 10.70 13.32 12.54
C MET A 184 11.61 12.09 12.63
N TRP A 185 12.33 11.76 11.56
CA TRP A 185 13.21 10.59 11.55
C TRP A 185 14.41 10.74 12.47
N ASP A 186 15.05 11.91 12.51
CA ASP A 186 16.24 12.11 13.35
C ASP A 186 15.90 12.01 14.83
N SER A 187 14.70 12.50 15.25
CA SER A 187 14.21 12.33 16.64
C SER A 187 13.93 10.87 16.98
N VAL A 188 13.31 10.11 16.05
CA VAL A 188 13.10 8.67 16.22
C VAL A 188 14.44 7.95 16.31
N LEU A 189 15.37 8.24 15.40
CA LEU A 189 16.70 7.61 15.36
C LEU A 189 17.51 7.84 16.63
N GLU A 190 17.42 9.02 17.24
CA GLU A 190 18.07 9.30 18.51
C GLU A 190 17.61 8.32 19.61
N ILE A 191 16.29 8.13 19.74
CA ILE A 191 15.75 7.17 20.71
C ILE A 191 16.17 5.73 20.36
N LEU A 192 16.15 5.37 19.06
CA LEU A 192 16.58 4.03 18.65
C LEU A 192 18.04 3.76 19.03
N ARG A 193 18.92 4.76 18.86
CA ARG A 193 20.34 4.68 19.27
C ARG A 193 20.48 4.51 20.79
N GLU A 194 19.74 5.28 21.56
CA GLU A 194 19.73 5.13 23.04
C GLU A 194 19.25 3.74 23.46
N ARG A 195 18.17 3.24 22.85
CA ARG A 195 17.64 1.91 23.17
C ARG A 195 18.59 0.79 22.74
N ALA A 196 19.18 0.89 21.54
CA ALA A 196 20.19 -0.06 21.09
C ALA A 196 21.42 -0.09 22.00
N ALA A 197 21.90 1.08 22.45
CA ALA A 197 22.99 1.18 23.42
C ALA A 197 22.63 0.59 24.79
N ALA A 198 21.34 0.57 25.15
CA ALA A 198 20.80 -0.06 26.35
C ALA A 198 20.55 -1.58 26.18
N GLY A 199 20.91 -2.18 25.03
CA GLY A 199 20.74 -3.62 24.77
C GLY A 199 19.37 -4.00 24.21
N VAL A 200 18.55 -3.05 23.77
CA VAL A 200 17.31 -3.33 23.05
C VAL A 200 17.64 -3.67 21.61
N GLU A 201 17.11 -4.78 21.11
CA GLU A 201 17.26 -5.16 19.70
C GLU A 201 16.44 -4.23 18.79
N VAL A 202 17.08 -3.61 17.81
CA VAL A 202 16.41 -2.69 16.86
C VAL A 202 16.60 -3.22 15.45
N CYS A 203 15.47 -3.52 14.77
CA CYS A 203 15.43 -3.99 13.40
C CYS A 203 14.60 -3.05 12.53
N VAL A 204 15.15 -2.62 11.40
CA VAL A 204 14.54 -1.66 10.49
C VAL A 204 14.47 -2.23 9.07
N ILE A 205 13.27 -2.34 8.51
CA ILE A 205 13.04 -2.57 7.07
C ILE A 205 12.60 -1.26 6.45
N TYR A 206 13.17 -0.90 5.32
CA TYR A 206 12.68 0.23 4.52
C TYR A 206 12.70 -0.09 3.03
N ASP A 207 11.71 0.41 2.29
CA ASP A 207 11.69 0.19 0.84
C ASP A 207 12.76 1.04 0.14
N ASP A 208 13.64 0.38 -0.66
CA ASP A 208 14.75 1.12 -1.32
C ASP A 208 14.23 2.10 -2.38
N PHE A 209 13.10 1.82 -3.05
CA PHE A 209 12.51 2.74 -4.02
C PHE A 209 11.93 3.99 -3.33
N GLY A 210 11.20 3.80 -2.23
CA GLY A 210 10.66 4.90 -1.43
C GLY A 210 11.74 5.80 -0.85
N CYS A 211 12.93 5.24 -0.59
CA CYS A 211 14.06 5.93 0.03
C CYS A 211 15.19 6.33 -0.94
N ILE A 212 15.12 5.97 -2.23
CA ILE A 212 16.22 6.09 -3.19
C ILE A 212 16.79 7.53 -3.37
N GLN A 213 15.91 8.54 -3.22
CA GLN A 213 16.31 9.95 -3.29
C GLN A 213 16.62 10.57 -1.92
N ARG A 214 16.38 9.84 -0.83
CA ARG A 214 16.34 10.32 0.56
C ARG A 214 17.47 9.76 1.40
N LEU A 215 17.85 8.49 1.15
CA LEU A 215 18.90 7.79 1.88
C LEU A 215 20.03 7.36 0.95
N SER A 216 21.24 7.25 1.50
CA SER A 216 22.39 6.71 0.77
C SER A 216 22.33 5.17 0.70
N ALA A 217 22.96 4.58 -0.32
CA ALA A 217 23.09 3.11 -0.42
C ALA A 217 23.89 2.51 0.77
N SER A 218 24.69 3.31 1.47
CA SER A 218 25.44 2.90 2.66
C SER A 218 24.67 3.08 3.97
N TYR A 219 23.41 3.52 3.91
CA TYR A 219 22.63 3.81 5.12
C TYR A 219 22.49 2.62 6.10
N PRO A 220 22.33 1.37 5.65
CA PRO A 220 22.35 0.24 6.57
C PRO A 220 23.66 0.10 7.35
N LYS A 221 24.80 0.45 6.74
CA LYS A 221 26.09 0.46 7.42
C LYS A 221 26.20 1.62 8.44
N GLU A 222 25.58 2.76 8.15
CA GLU A 222 25.48 3.89 9.09
C GLU A 222 24.69 3.46 10.34
N LEU A 223 23.55 2.79 10.17
CA LEU A 223 22.72 2.28 11.26
C LEU A 223 23.41 1.16 12.05
N ALA A 224 24.13 0.28 11.37
CA ALA A 224 24.92 -0.78 12.04
C ALA A 224 25.99 -0.20 12.97
N GLY A 225 26.54 0.98 12.67
CA GLY A 225 27.44 1.71 13.57
C GLY A 225 26.80 2.11 14.92
N PHE A 226 25.47 2.09 15.02
CA PHE A 226 24.69 2.32 16.24
C PHE A 226 24.09 1.05 16.82
N ASN A 227 24.54 -0.12 16.38
CA ASN A 227 23.97 -1.42 16.73
C ASN A 227 22.49 -1.56 16.35
N ILE A 228 22.07 -0.93 15.24
CA ILE A 228 20.75 -1.03 14.65
C ILE A 228 20.85 -1.87 13.37
N LYS A 229 20.11 -2.97 13.31
CA LYS A 229 20.03 -3.85 12.16
C LYS A 229 19.10 -3.22 11.11
N ALA A 230 19.53 -3.09 9.86
CA ALA A 230 18.71 -2.48 8.83
C ALA A 230 18.84 -3.20 7.48
N VAL A 231 17.70 -3.40 6.81
CA VAL A 231 17.62 -4.06 5.51
C VAL A 231 16.79 -3.22 4.55
N PRO A 232 17.37 -2.80 3.39
CA PRO A 232 16.58 -2.23 2.32
C PRO A 232 15.76 -3.33 1.63
N TYR A 233 14.43 -3.18 1.59
CA TYR A 233 13.56 -4.08 0.85
C TYR A 233 13.74 -3.86 -0.65
N ASN A 234 13.90 -4.95 -1.39
CA ASN A 234 13.99 -5.02 -2.84
C ASN A 234 14.86 -3.90 -3.46
N PRO A 235 16.19 -3.93 -3.23
CA PRO A 235 17.10 -2.86 -3.64
C PRO A 235 17.03 -2.59 -5.14
N MET A 236 16.90 -1.32 -5.51
CA MET A 236 16.83 -0.87 -6.89
C MET A 236 18.17 -1.09 -7.61
N ARG A 237 18.13 -1.92 -8.65
CA ARG A 237 19.25 -2.19 -9.54
C ARG A 237 18.89 -1.82 -10.98
N PRO A 238 19.84 -1.36 -11.80
CA PRO A 238 19.59 -1.12 -13.21
C PRO A 238 19.35 -2.45 -13.94
N SER A 239 18.12 -2.95 -13.91
CA SER A 239 17.72 -4.18 -14.56
C SER A 239 16.26 -4.08 -15.02
N MET A 240 15.91 -4.87 -16.03
CA MET A 240 14.51 -5.07 -16.45
C MET A 240 13.86 -6.23 -15.69
N ASP A 241 14.06 -6.31 -14.38
CA ASP A 241 13.49 -7.36 -13.52
C ASP A 241 12.07 -6.97 -13.09
N PRO A 242 11.04 -7.77 -13.42
CA PRO A 242 9.66 -7.51 -13.01
C PRO A 242 9.48 -7.40 -11.50
N SER A 243 10.30 -8.10 -10.74
CA SER A 243 10.25 -8.06 -9.26
C SER A 243 10.48 -6.67 -8.68
N LEU A 244 11.09 -5.75 -9.45
CA LEU A 244 11.27 -4.36 -9.04
C LEU A 244 9.94 -3.58 -8.87
N ASN A 245 8.83 -4.09 -9.42
CA ASN A 245 7.51 -3.50 -9.23
C ASN A 245 6.91 -3.82 -7.86
N TYR A 246 7.32 -4.94 -7.25
CA TYR A 246 6.83 -5.32 -5.92
C TYR A 246 7.51 -4.48 -4.85
N ARG A 247 6.72 -3.65 -4.15
CA ARG A 247 7.23 -2.73 -3.13
C ARG A 247 6.62 -3.04 -1.78
N ASP A 248 7.37 -2.78 -0.73
CA ASP A 248 6.87 -2.85 0.63
C ASP A 248 6.29 -1.49 1.04
N HIS A 249 4.98 -1.39 0.94
CA HIS A 249 4.27 -0.14 1.23
C HIS A 249 3.70 -0.10 2.66
N ARG A 250 4.02 -1.07 3.50
CA ARG A 250 3.59 -1.12 4.89
C ARG A 250 4.27 -0.04 5.73
N LYS A 251 3.62 0.36 6.81
CA LYS A 251 4.11 1.31 7.79
C LYS A 251 3.76 0.74 9.15
N THR A 252 4.74 0.09 9.77
CA THR A 252 4.53 -0.64 11.02
C THR A 252 5.66 -0.33 11.99
N CYS A 253 5.31 -0.10 13.27
CA CYS A 253 6.25 -0.10 14.36
C CYS A 253 5.74 -1.04 15.44
N VAL A 254 6.61 -1.96 15.92
CA VAL A 254 6.29 -2.86 17.02
C VAL A 254 7.30 -2.66 18.14
N ILE A 255 6.81 -2.56 19.38
CA ILE A 255 7.63 -2.38 20.57
C ILE A 255 7.32 -3.52 21.54
N ASP A 256 8.33 -4.34 21.83
CA ASP A 256 8.28 -5.45 22.79
C ASP A 256 7.15 -6.47 22.55
N GLY A 257 6.55 -6.48 21.34
CA GLY A 257 5.37 -7.29 21.02
C GLY A 257 4.09 -6.90 21.77
N GLN A 258 4.08 -5.76 22.47
CA GLN A 258 2.95 -5.30 23.29
C GLN A 258 2.29 -4.03 22.75
N VAL A 259 3.04 -3.21 22.01
CA VAL A 259 2.57 -1.99 21.38
C VAL A 259 2.87 -2.07 19.90
N GLY A 260 1.87 -1.77 19.07
CA GLY A 260 2.00 -1.76 17.61
C GLY A 260 1.38 -0.52 17.00
N PHE A 261 2.02 0.04 15.99
CA PHE A 261 1.50 1.15 15.19
C PHE A 261 1.34 0.70 13.74
N THR A 262 0.27 1.13 13.10
CA THR A 262 0.13 1.03 11.65
C THR A 262 -0.84 2.07 11.10
N GLY A 263 -0.76 2.36 9.79
CA GLY A 263 -1.57 3.36 9.11
C GLY A 263 -0.87 3.91 7.87
N GLY A 264 -1.28 5.09 7.40
CA GLY A 264 -0.75 5.70 6.17
C GLY A 264 0.59 6.44 6.35
N ILE A 265 0.99 6.75 7.58
CA ILE A 265 2.05 7.72 7.92
C ILE A 265 3.44 7.12 7.76
N ASN A 266 4.29 7.73 6.92
CA ASN A 266 5.72 7.44 6.84
C ASN A 266 6.53 8.31 7.81
N LEU A 267 7.83 8.02 7.93
CA LEU A 267 8.75 8.78 8.80
C LEU A 267 9.48 9.87 8.00
N ALA A 268 8.75 10.94 7.70
CA ALA A 268 9.26 12.13 6.99
C ALA A 268 8.48 13.40 7.42
N ASP A 269 9.12 14.54 7.33
CA ASP A 269 8.65 15.80 7.90
C ASP A 269 7.37 16.37 7.26
N GLU A 270 7.07 15.99 6.00
CA GLU A 270 5.81 16.34 5.36
C GLU A 270 4.60 15.72 6.07
N TYR A 271 4.74 14.51 6.65
CA TYR A 271 3.64 13.83 7.34
C TYR A 271 3.25 14.50 8.66
N ILE A 272 4.16 15.27 9.26
CA ILE A 272 3.92 16.04 10.48
C ILE A 272 3.80 17.54 10.23
N ASN A 273 3.56 17.95 8.99
CA ASN A 273 3.39 19.34 8.55
C ASN A 273 4.55 20.29 8.93
N LYS A 274 5.76 19.77 9.12
CA LYS A 274 6.97 20.58 9.32
C LYS A 274 7.57 21.08 8.00
N VAL A 275 7.27 20.39 6.92
CA VAL A 275 7.58 20.78 5.55
C VAL A 275 6.28 20.82 4.77
N GLU A 276 5.86 21.99 4.32
CA GLU A 276 4.72 22.14 3.43
C GLU A 276 5.08 21.71 2.02
N ARG A 277 4.44 20.65 1.53
CA ARG A 277 4.71 20.06 0.20
C ARG A 277 3.55 20.23 -0.77
N PHE A 278 2.33 19.95 -0.31
CA PHE A 278 1.08 20.02 -1.08
C PHE A 278 -0.06 20.62 -0.24
N GLY A 279 0.22 21.69 0.50
CA GLY A 279 -0.66 22.22 1.54
C GLY A 279 -0.63 21.35 2.81
N HIS A 280 -1.65 21.42 3.63
CA HIS A 280 -1.77 20.63 4.85
C HIS A 280 -1.84 19.14 4.51
N TRP A 281 -0.91 18.35 5.07
CA TRP A 281 -0.88 16.90 4.93
C TRP A 281 -1.72 16.23 6.01
N LYS A 282 -2.77 15.52 5.59
CA LYS A 282 -3.62 14.75 6.50
C LYS A 282 -3.45 13.27 6.26
N ASP A 283 -2.94 12.57 7.27
CA ASP A 283 -2.81 11.11 7.26
C ASP A 283 -3.10 10.56 8.65
N THR A 284 -3.42 9.27 8.74
CA THR A 284 -3.93 8.65 9.96
C THR A 284 -3.19 7.38 10.33
N SER A 285 -3.22 7.05 11.60
CA SER A 285 -2.64 5.82 12.15
C SER A 285 -3.45 5.32 13.34
N VAL A 286 -3.30 4.05 13.66
CA VAL A 286 -3.78 3.44 14.91
C VAL A 286 -2.61 2.89 15.71
N LEU A 287 -2.67 3.08 17.01
CA LEU A 287 -1.82 2.44 17.99
C LEU A 287 -2.62 1.31 18.65
N LEU A 288 -2.10 0.11 18.60
CA LEU A 288 -2.67 -1.08 19.21
C LEU A 288 -1.89 -1.45 20.47
N ARG A 289 -2.60 -1.81 21.56
CA ARG A 289 -2.02 -2.40 22.77
C ARG A 289 -2.76 -3.67 23.09
N GLY A 290 -2.07 -4.79 23.16
CA GLY A 290 -2.71 -6.04 23.50
C GLY A 290 -2.57 -7.13 22.45
N ALA A 291 -3.51 -8.06 22.44
CA ALA A 291 -3.40 -9.34 21.71
C ALA A 291 -3.14 -9.18 20.20
N ALA A 292 -3.79 -8.23 19.54
CA ALA A 292 -3.65 -8.03 18.10
C ALA A 292 -2.26 -7.56 17.63
N VAL A 293 -1.40 -7.06 18.54
CA VAL A 293 0.00 -6.71 18.21
C VAL A 293 0.79 -7.91 17.74
N ARG A 294 0.37 -9.12 18.13
CA ARG A 294 0.94 -10.39 17.66
C ARG A 294 0.91 -10.47 16.12
N SER A 295 -0.19 -10.07 15.48
CA SER A 295 -0.27 -10.04 14.03
C SER A 295 0.73 -9.08 13.39
N LEU A 296 0.89 -7.86 13.90
CA LEU A 296 1.87 -6.91 13.38
C LEU A 296 3.31 -7.43 13.57
N THR A 297 3.60 -8.04 14.71
CA THR A 297 4.90 -8.67 14.97
C THR A 297 5.19 -9.79 13.98
N ARG A 298 4.20 -10.65 13.73
CA ARG A 298 4.30 -11.78 12.80
C ARG A 298 4.53 -11.31 11.36
N MET A 299 3.80 -10.26 10.90
CA MET A 299 4.00 -9.66 9.59
C MET A 299 5.42 -9.13 9.40
N PHE A 300 5.94 -8.41 10.40
CA PHE A 300 7.32 -7.92 10.37
C PHE A 300 8.32 -9.08 10.27
N LEU A 301 8.18 -10.10 11.11
CA LEU A 301 9.10 -11.25 11.13
C LEU A 301 9.07 -12.03 9.81
N GLN A 302 7.91 -12.22 9.17
CA GLN A 302 7.80 -12.84 7.86
C GLN A 302 8.65 -12.11 6.80
N GLN A 303 8.64 -10.77 6.82
CA GLN A 303 9.48 -9.99 5.91
C GLN A 303 10.95 -9.97 6.32
N TRP A 304 11.21 -9.91 7.62
CA TRP A 304 12.58 -9.90 8.12
C TRP A 304 13.30 -11.20 7.78
N THR A 305 12.72 -12.35 8.09
CA THR A 305 13.32 -13.67 7.81
C THR A 305 13.55 -13.88 6.31
N LEU A 306 12.64 -13.43 5.46
CA LEU A 306 12.80 -13.52 4.02
C LEU A 306 13.92 -12.62 3.48
N ASN A 307 14.15 -11.43 4.02
CA ASN A 307 15.06 -10.43 3.45
C ASN A 307 16.42 -10.37 4.14
N ALA A 308 16.48 -10.49 5.47
CA ALA A 308 17.69 -10.44 6.27
C ALA A 308 18.20 -11.83 6.69
N GLY A 309 17.29 -12.79 6.84
CA GLY A 309 17.55 -14.10 7.44
C GLY A 309 17.29 -14.12 8.93
N SER A 310 16.84 -15.27 9.43
CA SER A 310 16.53 -15.46 10.87
C SER A 310 17.78 -15.47 11.76
N ASP A 311 18.92 -15.83 11.21
CA ASP A 311 20.23 -15.82 11.90
C ASP A 311 20.67 -14.41 12.31
N THR A 312 20.00 -13.37 11.82
CA THR A 312 20.25 -11.98 12.20
C THR A 312 19.40 -11.51 13.40
N LEU A 313 18.43 -12.32 13.85
CA LEU A 313 17.64 -12.05 15.06
C LEU A 313 18.41 -12.48 16.32
N ASP A 314 18.22 -11.74 17.42
CA ASP A 314 18.90 -12.02 18.70
C ASP A 314 18.20 -13.12 19.52
N ARG A 315 16.97 -13.49 19.16
CA ARG A 315 16.09 -14.45 19.86
C ARG A 315 15.38 -15.37 18.90
N PRO A 316 14.94 -16.55 19.39
CA PRO A 316 13.96 -17.38 18.67
C PRO A 316 12.66 -16.60 18.39
N GLU A 317 12.00 -16.92 17.28
CA GLU A 317 10.83 -16.18 16.80
C GLU A 317 9.67 -16.15 17.79
N GLU A 318 9.47 -17.25 18.52
CA GLU A 318 8.41 -17.38 19.51
C GLU A 318 8.54 -16.37 20.66
N GLU A 319 9.76 -15.93 20.97
CA GLU A 319 10.04 -14.94 22.02
C GLU A 319 9.62 -13.52 21.63
N TYR A 320 9.39 -13.26 20.33
CA TYR A 320 8.82 -11.98 19.86
C TYR A 320 7.29 -12.00 19.85
N LEU A 321 6.67 -13.18 19.70
CA LEU A 321 5.22 -13.35 19.59
C LEU A 321 4.53 -13.42 20.97
N THR A 322 4.79 -12.45 21.83
CA THR A 322 4.42 -12.45 23.26
C THR A 322 3.30 -11.47 23.62
N ALA A 323 2.49 -11.03 22.66
CA ALA A 323 1.38 -10.13 22.90
C ALA A 323 0.40 -10.69 23.96
N ARG A 324 -0.07 -9.83 24.87
CA ARG A 324 -0.99 -10.19 25.95
C ARG A 324 -2.29 -9.44 25.80
N ALA A 325 -3.39 -10.14 26.02
CA ALA A 325 -4.70 -9.53 26.04
C ALA A 325 -4.83 -8.51 27.19
N LEU A 326 -5.49 -7.39 26.92
CA LEU A 326 -5.84 -6.33 27.87
C LEU A 326 -7.36 -6.18 27.93
N PRO A 327 -7.92 -5.66 29.02
CA PRO A 327 -9.35 -5.30 29.03
C PRO A 327 -9.66 -4.28 27.93
N ALA A 328 -10.52 -4.67 26.99
CA ALA A 328 -10.93 -3.84 25.86
C ALA A 328 -12.32 -4.25 25.36
N GLN A 329 -12.99 -3.37 24.62
CA GLN A 329 -14.25 -3.65 23.94
C GLN A 329 -14.02 -3.79 22.44
N GLY A 330 -14.82 -4.66 21.80
CA GLY A 330 -14.74 -4.94 20.37
C GLY A 330 -13.56 -5.85 20.01
N TYR A 331 -13.31 -5.95 18.70
CA TYR A 331 -12.30 -6.85 18.15
C TYR A 331 -11.44 -6.14 17.12
N VAL A 332 -10.20 -6.59 16.98
CA VAL A 332 -9.20 -6.00 16.10
C VAL A 332 -8.57 -7.11 15.26
N GLN A 333 -8.57 -6.96 13.93
CA GLN A 333 -8.00 -7.94 13.01
C GLN A 333 -6.98 -7.26 12.08
N PRO A 334 -5.70 -7.17 12.48
CA PRO A 334 -4.65 -6.77 11.56
C PRO A 334 -4.36 -7.89 10.56
N TYR A 335 -4.22 -7.53 9.29
CA TYR A 335 -3.93 -8.49 8.24
C TYR A 335 -2.97 -7.93 7.20
N PRO A 336 -2.13 -8.78 6.57
CA PRO A 336 -1.31 -8.41 5.43
C PRO A 336 -2.09 -8.51 4.12
N ASP A 337 -1.63 -7.80 3.12
CA ASP A 337 -1.93 -8.04 1.72
C ASP A 337 -0.61 -8.27 0.97
N SER A 338 -0.59 -9.23 0.06
CA SER A 338 0.61 -9.65 -0.66
C SER A 338 0.38 -9.62 -2.17
N PRO A 339 1.28 -9.04 -2.95
CA PRO A 339 1.18 -9.09 -4.41
C PRO A 339 1.56 -10.45 -5.00
N LEU A 340 1.95 -11.41 -4.18
CA LEU A 340 2.52 -12.69 -4.60
C LEU A 340 1.53 -13.85 -4.47
N ASP A 341 0.43 -13.68 -3.78
CA ASP A 341 -0.65 -14.65 -3.75
C ASP A 341 -1.72 -14.33 -4.82
N HIS A 342 -2.77 -15.13 -4.84
CA HIS A 342 -3.90 -14.95 -5.75
C HIS A 342 -5.07 -14.21 -5.09
N PHE A 343 -4.86 -13.69 -3.88
CA PHE A 343 -5.87 -13.02 -3.09
C PHE A 343 -5.60 -11.53 -3.06
N ASN A 344 -6.63 -10.72 -3.26
CA ASN A 344 -6.56 -9.28 -3.13
C ASN A 344 -7.20 -8.90 -1.79
N ALA A 345 -6.49 -9.13 -0.69
CA ALA A 345 -7.05 -9.01 0.65
C ALA A 345 -7.57 -7.59 0.95
N ALA A 346 -6.79 -6.56 0.61
CA ALA A 346 -7.18 -5.17 0.82
C ALA A 346 -8.39 -4.79 -0.04
N GLU A 347 -8.38 -5.13 -1.32
CA GLU A 347 -9.49 -4.87 -2.24
C GLU A 347 -10.78 -5.49 -1.74
N ASN A 348 -10.75 -6.80 -1.47
CA ASN A 348 -11.94 -7.53 -1.03
C ASN A 348 -12.44 -7.06 0.34
N ALA A 349 -11.56 -6.63 1.24
CA ALA A 349 -11.99 -6.04 2.51
C ALA A 349 -12.79 -4.74 2.30
N TYR A 350 -12.34 -3.84 1.41
CA TYR A 350 -13.12 -2.66 1.02
C TYR A 350 -14.46 -3.06 0.40
N LEU A 351 -14.46 -3.98 -0.58
CA LEU A 351 -15.68 -4.42 -1.26
C LEU A 351 -16.68 -5.01 -0.29
N HIS A 352 -16.24 -5.84 0.66
CA HIS A 352 -17.10 -6.39 1.70
C HIS A 352 -17.69 -5.33 2.62
N LEU A 353 -16.90 -4.34 3.06
CA LEU A 353 -17.40 -3.24 3.90
C LEU A 353 -18.46 -2.41 3.15
N ILE A 354 -18.23 -2.12 1.86
CA ILE A 354 -19.17 -1.36 1.04
C ILE A 354 -20.47 -2.14 0.80
N GLN A 355 -20.37 -3.43 0.44
CA GLN A 355 -21.53 -4.27 0.11
C GLN A 355 -22.44 -4.55 1.31
N ARG A 356 -21.89 -4.52 2.54
CA ARG A 356 -22.67 -4.81 3.74
C ARG A 356 -23.20 -3.55 4.43
N ALA A 357 -22.85 -2.36 3.95
CA ALA A 357 -23.35 -1.11 4.49
C ALA A 357 -24.88 -1.01 4.31
N ASP A 358 -25.60 -0.75 5.40
CA ASP A 358 -27.04 -0.52 5.40
C ASP A 358 -27.38 0.95 5.37
N TYR A 359 -26.57 1.78 6.05
CA TYR A 359 -26.84 3.21 6.25
C TYR A 359 -25.80 4.10 5.55
N TYR A 360 -24.51 3.85 5.80
CA TYR A 360 -23.45 4.66 5.22
C TYR A 360 -22.10 3.95 5.12
N VAL A 361 -21.32 4.38 4.16
CA VAL A 361 -19.90 4.06 4.04
C VAL A 361 -19.10 5.32 3.69
N TYR A 362 -18.10 5.64 4.51
CA TYR A 362 -17.22 6.79 4.32
C TYR A 362 -15.79 6.32 4.06
N ILE A 363 -15.22 6.81 2.96
CA ILE A 363 -13.90 6.36 2.48
C ILE A 363 -12.98 7.59 2.35
N THR A 364 -11.74 7.46 2.80
CA THR A 364 -10.67 8.41 2.52
C THR A 364 -9.57 7.72 1.72
N THR A 365 -9.09 8.36 0.67
CA THR A 365 -7.99 7.83 -0.15
C THR A 365 -7.27 8.95 -0.91
N PRO A 366 -5.93 8.90 -1.05
CA PRO A 366 -5.21 9.89 -1.86
C PRO A 366 -5.44 9.71 -3.36
N TYR A 367 -5.75 8.49 -3.82
CA TYR A 367 -5.93 8.13 -5.21
C TYR A 367 -7.24 7.36 -5.38
N LEU A 368 -7.99 7.67 -6.43
CA LEU A 368 -9.25 7.02 -6.77
C LEU A 368 -9.14 6.47 -8.20
N ILE A 369 -8.40 5.39 -8.36
CA ILE A 369 -8.14 4.73 -9.64
C ILE A 369 -8.71 3.31 -9.56
N LEU A 370 -9.98 3.20 -9.80
CA LEU A 370 -10.80 2.03 -9.51
C LEU A 370 -10.85 1.04 -10.67
N ASP A 371 -10.93 -0.22 -10.37
CA ASP A 371 -11.37 -1.24 -11.32
C ASP A 371 -12.90 -1.30 -11.43
N ASN A 372 -13.39 -2.23 -12.22
CA ASN A 372 -14.82 -2.35 -12.49
C ASN A 372 -15.59 -2.84 -11.25
N GLU A 373 -14.98 -3.69 -10.45
CA GLU A 373 -15.55 -4.29 -9.26
C GLU A 373 -15.85 -3.20 -8.21
N PHE A 374 -14.90 -2.32 -7.95
CA PHE A 374 -15.09 -1.15 -7.07
C PHE A 374 -16.17 -0.20 -7.61
N VAL A 375 -16.07 0.17 -8.89
CA VAL A 375 -17.05 1.10 -9.50
C VAL A 375 -18.46 0.53 -9.39
N THR A 376 -18.65 -0.75 -9.69
CA THR A 376 -19.96 -1.41 -9.61
C THR A 376 -20.46 -1.45 -8.16
N THR A 377 -19.62 -1.85 -7.22
CA THR A 377 -19.98 -1.96 -5.81
C THR A 377 -20.39 -0.62 -5.20
N LEU A 378 -19.60 0.44 -5.43
CA LEU A 378 -19.92 1.80 -4.94
C LEU A 378 -21.22 2.34 -5.53
N LYS A 379 -21.44 2.12 -6.83
CA LYS A 379 -22.68 2.51 -7.50
C LYS A 379 -23.88 1.78 -6.93
N THR A 380 -23.82 0.46 -6.83
CA THR A 380 -24.91 -0.36 -6.31
C THR A 380 -25.26 0.03 -4.88
N ALA A 381 -24.28 0.26 -4.01
CA ALA A 381 -24.51 0.73 -2.65
C ALA A 381 -25.26 2.08 -2.63
N ALA A 382 -24.78 3.06 -3.38
CA ALA A 382 -25.42 4.38 -3.45
C ALA A 382 -26.82 4.34 -4.09
N GLU A 383 -27.01 3.58 -5.16
CA GLU A 383 -28.31 3.37 -5.83
C GLU A 383 -29.29 2.61 -4.92
N SER A 384 -28.81 1.83 -3.95
CA SER A 384 -29.63 1.15 -2.94
C SER A 384 -30.00 2.05 -1.76
N GLY A 385 -29.51 3.31 -1.72
CA GLY A 385 -29.84 4.28 -0.66
C GLY A 385 -28.80 4.44 0.42
N VAL A 386 -27.66 3.74 0.35
CA VAL A 386 -26.53 3.92 1.27
C VAL A 386 -25.89 5.28 1.04
N ASP A 387 -25.60 6.03 2.12
CA ASP A 387 -24.85 7.29 2.03
C ASP A 387 -23.35 7.03 1.81
N VAL A 388 -22.96 6.96 0.53
CA VAL A 388 -21.58 6.70 0.12
C VAL A 388 -20.84 8.02 -0.03
N ARG A 389 -19.81 8.27 0.81
CA ARG A 389 -18.97 9.47 0.75
C ARG A 389 -17.50 9.09 0.56
N ILE A 390 -16.84 9.77 -0.40
CA ILE A 390 -15.42 9.56 -0.67
C ILE A 390 -14.70 10.90 -0.56
N ILE A 391 -13.62 10.95 0.22
CA ILE A 391 -12.78 12.14 0.38
C ILE A 391 -11.45 11.90 -0.31
N THR A 392 -11.07 12.82 -1.21
CA THR A 392 -9.84 12.80 -1.99
C THR A 392 -9.09 14.13 -1.84
N PRO A 393 -7.81 14.23 -2.24
CA PRO A 393 -7.08 15.50 -2.17
C PRO A 393 -7.58 16.54 -3.17
N SER A 394 -7.59 17.82 -2.78
CA SER A 394 -7.74 18.92 -3.72
C SER A 394 -6.41 19.35 -4.36
N HIS A 395 -5.29 19.18 -3.63
CA HIS A 395 -3.94 19.48 -4.09
C HIS A 395 -3.20 18.17 -4.39
N PRO A 396 -2.98 17.80 -5.66
CA PRO A 396 -2.38 16.52 -6.01
C PRO A 396 -0.86 16.54 -5.86
N ASP A 397 -0.29 15.40 -5.48
CA ASP A 397 1.16 15.13 -5.56
C ASP A 397 1.60 14.89 -7.02
N LYS A 398 0.71 14.29 -7.83
CA LYS A 398 0.91 13.98 -9.26
C LYS A 398 -0.31 14.38 -10.06
N TRP A 399 -0.14 15.36 -10.95
CA TRP A 399 -1.23 15.90 -11.76
C TRP A 399 -1.95 14.86 -12.63
N TYR A 400 -1.22 13.90 -13.19
CA TYR A 400 -1.79 12.88 -14.07
C TYR A 400 -2.62 11.85 -13.29
N VAL A 401 -2.20 11.47 -12.08
CA VAL A 401 -2.95 10.59 -11.18
C VAL A 401 -4.26 11.25 -10.77
N HIS A 402 -4.23 12.53 -10.42
CA HIS A 402 -5.41 13.30 -10.07
C HIS A 402 -6.39 13.43 -11.24
N MET A 403 -5.88 13.61 -12.46
CA MET A 403 -6.70 13.65 -13.67
C MET A 403 -7.41 12.30 -13.89
N VAL A 404 -6.72 11.19 -13.71
CA VAL A 404 -7.32 9.85 -13.78
C VAL A 404 -8.36 9.67 -12.67
N SER A 405 -8.06 10.02 -11.42
CA SER A 405 -9.03 9.96 -10.30
C SER A 405 -10.31 10.72 -10.62
N ARG A 406 -10.21 11.94 -11.12
CA ARG A 406 -11.37 12.75 -11.52
C ARG A 406 -12.17 12.15 -12.68
N SER A 407 -11.57 11.31 -13.51
CA SER A 407 -12.29 10.64 -14.60
C SER A 407 -13.32 9.62 -14.11
N TYR A 408 -13.18 9.12 -12.88
CA TYR A 408 -14.15 8.23 -12.24
C TYR A 408 -15.31 8.99 -11.57
N TYR A 409 -15.11 10.26 -11.19
CA TYR A 409 -16.08 11.04 -10.43
C TYR A 409 -17.45 11.11 -11.13
N GLN A 410 -17.47 11.39 -12.43
CA GLN A 410 -18.74 11.56 -13.15
C GLN A 410 -19.63 10.32 -13.03
N THR A 411 -19.06 9.13 -13.24
CA THR A 411 -19.79 7.87 -13.18
C THR A 411 -20.31 7.60 -11.78
N LEU A 412 -19.51 7.86 -10.74
CA LEU A 412 -19.88 7.65 -9.34
C LEU A 412 -20.94 8.65 -8.87
N ILE A 413 -20.77 9.94 -9.18
CA ILE A 413 -21.71 11.00 -8.78
C ILE A 413 -23.08 10.79 -9.44
N GLN A 414 -23.13 10.32 -10.69
CA GLN A 414 -24.38 10.00 -11.38
C GLN A 414 -25.20 8.89 -10.71
N SER A 415 -24.54 8.00 -9.97
CA SER A 415 -25.18 6.94 -9.19
C SER A 415 -25.47 7.32 -7.73
N GLY A 416 -25.20 8.57 -7.34
CA GLY A 416 -25.51 9.07 -5.98
C GLY A 416 -24.33 9.07 -5.01
N VAL A 417 -23.14 8.61 -5.41
CA VAL A 417 -21.92 8.71 -4.59
C VAL A 417 -21.53 10.18 -4.41
N LYS A 418 -21.27 10.61 -3.19
CA LYS A 418 -20.83 11.96 -2.87
C LYS A 418 -19.31 12.02 -2.78
N ILE A 419 -18.68 12.79 -3.66
CA ILE A 419 -17.22 12.94 -3.70
C ILE A 419 -16.84 14.31 -3.19
N TYR A 420 -15.92 14.32 -2.25
CA TYR A 420 -15.40 15.53 -1.60
C TYR A 420 -13.90 15.69 -1.88
N GLU A 421 -13.48 16.92 -2.14
CA GLU A 421 -12.06 17.27 -2.24
C GLU A 421 -11.62 18.07 -1.00
N TYR A 422 -10.67 17.53 -0.23
CA TYR A 422 -10.10 18.13 0.97
C TYR A 422 -9.36 19.42 0.62
N GLN A 423 -9.91 20.58 1.03
CA GLN A 423 -9.43 21.89 0.57
C GLN A 423 -8.09 22.32 1.19
N PRO A 424 -7.76 22.00 2.47
CA PRO A 424 -6.51 22.48 3.05
C PRO A 424 -5.25 21.94 2.39
N GLY A 425 -5.34 20.79 1.65
CA GLY A 425 -4.16 20.24 1.02
C GLY A 425 -4.31 18.80 0.54
N PHE A 426 -3.37 17.95 0.95
CA PHE A 426 -3.26 16.56 0.52
C PHE A 426 -3.73 15.60 1.62
N ILE A 427 -4.89 14.96 1.41
CA ILE A 427 -5.31 13.85 2.26
C ILE A 427 -4.67 12.55 1.78
N HIS A 428 -3.92 11.91 2.68
CA HIS A 428 -3.20 10.66 2.41
C HIS A 428 -3.71 9.49 3.28
N ALA A 429 -4.73 9.71 4.10
CA ALA A 429 -5.38 8.68 4.90
C ALA A 429 -6.06 7.62 4.03
N LYS A 430 -5.98 6.36 4.42
CA LYS A 430 -6.63 5.22 3.77
C LYS A 430 -7.51 4.54 4.80
N MET A 431 -8.78 4.91 4.79
CA MET A 431 -9.78 4.42 5.74
C MET A 431 -11.09 4.11 5.04
N CYS A 432 -11.81 3.17 5.61
CA CYS A 432 -13.19 2.88 5.29
C CYS A 432 -13.96 2.70 6.60
N LEU A 433 -15.01 3.48 6.83
CA LEU A 433 -15.89 3.37 7.98
C LEU A 433 -17.28 2.97 7.49
N CYS A 434 -17.89 1.98 8.12
CA CYS A 434 -19.18 1.41 7.77
C CYS A 434 -20.09 1.33 9.01
N ASP A 435 -21.24 2.03 8.98
CA ASP A 435 -22.40 1.90 9.89
C ASP A 435 -22.11 1.98 11.39
N ASP A 436 -21.06 2.66 11.83
CA ASP A 436 -20.55 2.65 13.24
C ASP A 436 -20.19 1.24 13.78
N GLU A 437 -20.21 0.22 12.92
CA GLU A 437 -19.97 -1.17 13.32
C GLU A 437 -18.56 -1.65 12.99
N ALA A 438 -18.00 -1.19 11.88
CA ALA A 438 -16.68 -1.60 11.43
C ALA A 438 -15.91 -0.45 10.75
N ALA A 439 -14.60 -0.43 10.96
CA ALA A 439 -13.71 0.41 10.17
C ALA A 439 -12.48 -0.37 9.74
N MET A 440 -11.88 0.09 8.64
CA MET A 440 -10.56 -0.33 8.19
C MET A 440 -9.64 0.88 8.16
N VAL A 441 -8.46 0.75 8.77
CA VAL A 441 -7.37 1.72 8.71
C VAL A 441 -6.13 0.99 8.21
N GLY A 442 -5.48 1.51 7.15
CA GLY A 442 -4.37 0.78 6.57
C GLY A 442 -3.46 1.59 5.67
N THR A 443 -2.69 0.87 4.88
CA THR A 443 -1.68 1.42 4.00
C THR A 443 -2.12 1.45 2.53
N ALA A 444 -3.11 0.61 2.14
CA ALA A 444 -3.53 0.42 0.76
C ALA A 444 -4.35 1.59 0.22
N ASN A 445 -3.85 2.23 -0.83
CA ASN A 445 -4.60 3.21 -1.62
C ASN A 445 -5.63 2.50 -2.51
N LEU A 446 -6.64 3.25 -2.96
CA LEU A 446 -7.56 2.78 -4.02
C LEU A 446 -6.94 3.04 -5.41
N ASP A 447 -5.85 2.34 -5.70
CA ASP A 447 -5.19 2.32 -7.01
C ASP A 447 -4.61 0.93 -7.33
N TYR A 448 -4.41 0.64 -8.61
CA TYR A 448 -3.92 -0.67 -9.06
C TYR A 448 -2.58 -1.06 -8.47
N ARG A 449 -1.73 -0.08 -8.15
CA ARG A 449 -0.40 -0.36 -7.63
C ARG A 449 -0.46 -0.88 -6.21
N SER A 450 -1.25 -0.24 -5.35
CA SER A 450 -1.48 -0.70 -3.98
C SER A 450 -2.23 -2.03 -3.94
N LEU A 451 -3.27 -2.19 -4.77
CA LEU A 451 -4.14 -3.36 -4.70
C LEU A 451 -3.55 -4.63 -5.35
N TYR A 452 -2.53 -4.49 -6.25
CA TYR A 452 -2.05 -5.65 -7.02
C TYR A 452 -0.52 -5.82 -7.04
N LEU A 453 0.27 -4.84 -6.59
CA LEU A 453 1.72 -4.85 -6.75
C LEU A 453 2.51 -4.58 -5.46
N HIS A 454 1.86 -4.13 -4.40
CA HIS A 454 2.53 -3.81 -3.15
C HIS A 454 2.20 -4.81 -2.04
N TYR A 455 3.17 -5.00 -1.14
CA TYR A 455 2.85 -5.50 0.18
C TYR A 455 2.20 -4.37 0.96
N GLU A 456 1.01 -4.61 1.43
CA GLU A 456 0.22 -3.67 2.22
C GLU A 456 -0.18 -4.33 3.55
N ASN A 457 -0.72 -3.55 4.48
CA ASN A 457 -1.42 -4.08 5.63
C ASN A 457 -2.54 -3.15 6.06
N ALA A 458 -3.53 -3.71 6.71
CA ALA A 458 -4.60 -2.95 7.32
C ALA A 458 -5.05 -3.58 8.63
N VAL A 459 -5.82 -2.81 9.38
CA VAL A 459 -6.47 -3.23 10.61
C VAL A 459 -7.97 -3.07 10.44
N LEU A 460 -8.71 -4.17 10.55
CA LEU A 460 -10.15 -4.14 10.70
C LEU A 460 -10.50 -3.98 12.19
N LEU A 461 -11.37 -3.04 12.47
CA LEU A 461 -11.86 -2.68 13.80
C LEU A 461 -13.35 -3.00 13.83
N TYR A 462 -13.78 -3.85 14.75
CA TYR A 462 -15.17 -4.27 14.89
C TYR A 462 -15.71 -3.85 16.26
N HIS A 463 -16.73 -3.00 16.28
CA HIS A 463 -17.42 -2.52 17.50
C HIS A 463 -16.47 -1.99 18.59
N THR A 464 -15.32 -1.45 18.19
CA THR A 464 -14.38 -0.80 19.11
C THR A 464 -14.82 0.63 19.41
N PRO A 465 -14.58 1.15 20.62
CA PRO A 465 -14.94 2.54 20.97
C PRO A 465 -14.31 3.60 20.05
N VAL A 466 -13.15 3.28 19.44
CA VAL A 466 -12.42 4.18 18.55
C VAL A 466 -13.18 4.50 17.25
N LEU A 467 -14.20 3.72 16.88
CA LEU A 467 -15.04 4.01 15.71
C LEU A 467 -15.72 5.38 15.79
N ALA A 468 -16.12 5.80 16.99
CA ALA A 468 -16.70 7.12 17.20
C ALA A 468 -15.68 8.26 16.95
N GLU A 469 -14.39 8.03 17.31
CA GLU A 469 -13.32 9.01 17.05
C GLU A 469 -13.01 9.10 15.56
N ILE A 470 -12.96 7.95 14.88
CA ILE A 470 -12.76 7.88 13.42
C ILE A 470 -13.90 8.58 12.69
N LYS A 471 -15.16 8.34 13.09
CA LYS A 471 -16.33 9.01 12.51
C LYS A 471 -16.23 10.52 12.65
N LYS A 472 -15.97 10.98 13.87
CA LYS A 472 -15.82 12.41 14.17
C LYS A 472 -14.73 13.05 13.31
N ASP A 473 -13.57 12.42 13.18
CA ASP A 473 -12.48 12.93 12.33
C ASP A 473 -12.86 12.99 10.85
N ILE A 474 -13.60 11.99 10.34
CA ILE A 474 -14.11 12.01 8.97
C ILE A 474 -15.13 13.15 8.78
N GLU A 475 -16.04 13.35 9.72
CA GLU A 475 -17.03 14.44 9.68
C GLU A 475 -16.35 15.82 9.70
N GLU A 476 -15.40 16.05 10.59
CA GLU A 476 -14.59 17.29 10.63
C GLU A 476 -13.76 17.49 9.34
N THR A 477 -13.35 16.40 8.70
CA THR A 477 -12.65 16.44 7.41
C THR A 477 -13.61 16.80 6.27
N LEU A 478 -14.84 16.28 6.29
CA LEU A 478 -15.90 16.64 5.34
C LEU A 478 -16.25 18.12 5.41
N GLU A 479 -16.32 18.71 6.61
CA GLU A 479 -16.57 20.15 6.81
C GLU A 479 -15.47 21.02 6.15
N LYS A 480 -14.23 20.53 6.11
CA LYS A 480 -13.08 21.19 5.45
C LYS A 480 -12.95 20.81 3.98
N SER A 481 -13.88 20.02 3.45
CA SER A 481 -13.85 19.51 2.09
C SER A 481 -14.98 20.12 1.26
N ARG A 482 -14.74 20.21 -0.04
CA ARG A 482 -15.73 20.70 -0.98
C ARG A 482 -16.40 19.55 -1.71
N LEU A 483 -17.74 19.50 -1.67
CA LEU A 483 -18.52 18.57 -2.48
C LEU A 483 -18.36 18.91 -3.95
N ILE A 484 -18.04 17.93 -4.77
CA ILE A 484 -17.85 18.07 -6.21
C ILE A 484 -19.18 17.82 -6.94
N THR A 485 -19.56 18.75 -7.83
CA THR A 485 -20.75 18.63 -8.68
C THR A 485 -20.38 18.22 -10.10
N ILE A 486 -21.35 17.67 -10.82
CA ILE A 486 -21.18 17.29 -12.24
C ILE A 486 -20.87 18.50 -13.11
N GLU A 487 -21.51 19.66 -12.84
CA GLU A 487 -21.31 20.91 -13.57
C GLU A 487 -19.86 21.40 -13.44
N GLU A 488 -19.34 21.39 -12.21
CA GLU A 488 -17.96 21.77 -11.93
C GLU A 488 -16.98 20.82 -12.62
N LEU A 489 -17.23 19.51 -12.53
CA LEU A 489 -16.39 18.50 -13.15
C LEU A 489 -16.32 18.67 -14.67
N ARG A 490 -17.46 18.88 -15.34
CA ARG A 490 -17.53 19.11 -16.77
C ARG A 490 -16.76 20.38 -17.18
N SER A 491 -16.81 21.44 -16.39
CA SER A 491 -16.06 22.66 -16.66
C SER A 491 -14.55 22.45 -16.60
N LYS A 492 -14.06 21.69 -15.59
CA LYS A 492 -12.64 21.40 -15.37
C LYS A 492 -12.06 20.40 -16.38
N LEU A 493 -12.85 19.44 -16.85
CA LEU A 493 -12.42 18.41 -17.80
C LEU A 493 -12.67 18.80 -19.26
N ARG A 494 -13.23 19.99 -19.51
CA ARG A 494 -13.50 20.46 -20.88
C ARG A 494 -12.22 20.58 -21.69
N GLY A 495 -12.15 19.87 -22.83
CA GLY A 495 -10.97 19.82 -23.70
C GLY A 495 -9.89 18.81 -23.31
N THR A 496 -10.02 18.10 -22.18
CA THR A 496 -9.04 17.10 -21.74
C THR A 496 -9.54 15.65 -21.86
N SER A 497 -10.73 15.43 -22.41
CA SER A 497 -11.39 14.12 -22.46
C SER A 497 -10.54 13.02 -23.12
N ALA A 498 -9.87 13.34 -24.25
CA ALA A 498 -9.01 12.39 -24.95
C ALA A 498 -7.76 12.03 -24.11
N LEU A 499 -7.14 13.01 -23.46
CA LEU A 499 -6.00 12.78 -22.56
C LEU A 499 -6.43 11.97 -21.33
N CYS A 500 -7.57 12.27 -20.73
CA CYS A 500 -8.12 11.49 -19.62
C CYS A 500 -8.37 10.03 -20.03
N ALA A 501 -8.94 9.79 -21.22
CA ALA A 501 -9.17 8.45 -21.73
C ALA A 501 -7.86 7.68 -21.94
N LEU A 502 -6.84 8.34 -22.50
CA LEU A 502 -5.51 7.76 -22.68
C LEU A 502 -4.84 7.43 -21.32
N LEU A 503 -4.88 8.37 -20.38
CA LEU A 503 -4.33 8.14 -19.03
C LEU A 503 -5.09 7.04 -18.29
N LYS A 504 -6.42 6.99 -18.42
CA LYS A 504 -7.25 5.94 -17.84
C LYS A 504 -6.93 4.56 -18.43
N LEU A 505 -6.63 4.50 -19.73
CA LEU A 505 -6.16 3.26 -20.37
C LEU A 505 -4.83 2.76 -19.76
N LEU A 506 -3.94 3.69 -19.39
CA LEU A 506 -2.63 3.36 -18.80
C LEU A 506 -2.70 3.20 -17.26
N ALA A 507 -3.84 3.48 -16.65
CA ALA A 507 -4.02 3.43 -15.20
C ALA A 507 -3.58 2.10 -14.54
N PRO A 508 -3.83 0.91 -15.14
CA PRO A 508 -3.36 -0.36 -14.57
C PRO A 508 -1.84 -0.53 -14.56
N LEU A 509 -1.09 0.37 -15.21
CA LEU A 509 0.39 0.38 -15.23
C LEU A 509 0.98 1.49 -14.34
N MET A 510 0.14 2.34 -13.71
CA MET A 510 0.55 3.50 -12.90
C MET A 510 0.83 3.15 -11.45
#